data_1e2390d8322d4d9d54680d5a1cb7a453
#
_entry.id   1e2390d8322d4d9d54680d5a1cb7a453
#
_cell.length_a   1.000
_cell.length_b   1.000
_cell.length_c   1.000
_cell.angle_alpha   90.00
_cell.angle_beta   90.00
_cell.angle_gamma   90.00
#
_symmetry.space_group_name_H-M   'P 1'
#
loop_
_entity.id
_entity.type
_entity.pdbx_description
1 polymer ?
#
loop_
_entity_poly.entity_id
_entity_poly.type
_entity_poly.pdbx_seq_one_letter_code
_entity_poly.pdbx_strand_id
1 'polypeptide(L)'
;MKNLIFMLLLAGSIGGVYAQNAEKKDKFSPDTPLFEELTNVKKKTDKFNLYLNMQGSFDAHFRDGFQEGDFNMHQLRIEAKGNINNWLSYRYRQRLNRSNDANSMIDNLPTSIDYAGIGIQLNDQFSLFAGKQCAAYGGFEFDLNPIDVYQYCDMIDYMSNFMTGLNVGYNITPDQQLNLQILNSRNSSFDSTYGITEDAEGNIPDLKSGKMPLVYTLNWNGNFNNVFKTRWSASVMNEAKSHNMYYYAVGNELNLGKWNAFVDFMYSKEDIDRKGIITNIVGRPGGHNAFDAGYLSVVAKCNYRFLPKWNAFVKGMYETASVTKASEGIEKGNYSTSWGY
;
A
#
# COMPACT_ATOMS: atom_id res chain seq x y z
N MET A 1 -18.01 10.49 -23.23
CA MET A 1 -17.42 11.85 -23.23
C MET A 1 -15.98 11.68 -22.79
N LYS A 2 -15.04 12.00 -23.68
CA LYS A 2 -13.61 11.70 -23.48
C LYS A 2 -12.96 12.83 -22.69
N ASN A 3 -12.60 12.58 -21.44
CA ASN A 3 -11.74 13.48 -20.67
C ASN A 3 -10.30 13.16 -21.03
N LEU A 4 -9.68 13.98 -21.84
CA LEU A 4 -8.26 13.91 -22.13
C LEU A 4 -7.53 14.71 -21.04
N ILE A 5 -6.99 14.01 -20.04
CA ILE A 5 -6.09 14.62 -19.05
C ILE A 5 -4.69 14.60 -19.66
N PHE A 6 -4.23 15.75 -20.14
CA PHE A 6 -2.83 15.92 -20.53
C PHE A 6 -2.03 16.32 -19.27
N MET A 7 -1.31 15.36 -18.72
CA MET A 7 -0.38 15.58 -17.61
C MET A 7 0.99 15.93 -18.19
N LEU A 8 1.36 17.20 -18.15
CA LEU A 8 2.71 17.63 -18.51
C LEU A 8 3.60 17.45 -17.28
N LEU A 9 4.27 16.30 -17.21
CA LEU A 9 5.20 15.94 -16.14
C LEU A 9 6.59 16.50 -16.44
N LEU A 10 6.97 17.54 -15.75
CA LEU A 10 8.37 17.84 -15.45
C LEU A 10 8.79 16.99 -14.25
N ALA A 11 8.94 15.69 -14.48
CA ALA A 11 9.48 14.78 -13.48
C ALA A 11 11.00 14.87 -13.50
N GLY A 12 11.55 15.65 -12.61
CA GLY A 12 12.90 15.41 -12.14
C GLY A 12 12.92 14.09 -11.36
N SER A 13 13.01 12.96 -12.06
CA SER A 13 13.14 11.65 -11.42
C SER A 13 14.54 11.52 -10.81
N ILE A 14 14.65 11.75 -9.50
CA ILE A 14 15.81 11.32 -8.72
C ILE A 14 15.60 9.82 -8.45
N GLY A 15 16.01 8.99 -9.42
CA GLY A 15 15.97 7.53 -9.29
C GLY A 15 16.94 7.07 -8.23
N GLY A 16 16.43 6.42 -7.19
CA GLY A 16 17.25 5.66 -6.25
C GLY A 16 17.85 4.43 -6.96
N VAL A 17 19.12 4.49 -7.32
CA VAL A 17 19.86 3.35 -7.84
C VAL A 17 20.37 2.53 -6.66
N TYR A 18 19.98 1.27 -6.59
CA TYR A 18 20.69 0.29 -5.77
C TYR A 18 22.01 -0.03 -6.44
N ALA A 19 23.10 0.57 -5.94
CA ALA A 19 24.46 0.23 -6.35
C ALA A 19 25.04 -0.79 -5.39
N GLN A 20 25.33 -1.99 -5.91
CA GLN A 20 26.32 -2.87 -5.33
C GLN A 20 27.72 -2.44 -5.82
N ASN A 21 28.65 -2.47 -4.88
CA ASN A 21 30.10 -2.37 -4.99
C ASN A 21 30.71 -0.97 -4.99
N ALA A 22 31.37 -0.73 -3.85
CA ALA A 22 32.25 0.40 -3.62
C ALA A 22 33.62 0.19 -4.29
N GLU A 23 34.03 1.13 -5.12
CA GLU A 23 35.42 1.52 -5.24
C GLU A 23 35.53 3.05 -5.26
N LYS A 24 36.56 3.51 -4.54
CA LYS A 24 36.87 4.93 -4.31
C LYS A 24 37.00 5.72 -5.61
N LYS A 25 36.30 6.88 -5.66
CA LYS A 25 36.89 8.11 -6.23
C LYS A 25 36.14 9.34 -5.78
N ASP A 26 36.84 10.23 -5.10
CA ASP A 26 36.43 11.61 -4.83
C ASP A 26 36.27 12.36 -6.15
N LYS A 27 35.05 12.44 -6.65
CA LYS A 27 34.59 13.46 -7.59
C LYS A 27 33.06 13.40 -7.64
N PHE A 28 32.46 14.57 -7.66
CA PHE A 28 31.06 14.82 -7.96
C PHE A 28 30.53 13.79 -8.96
N SER A 29 29.69 12.87 -8.51
CA SER A 29 29.02 11.92 -9.37
C SER A 29 27.61 12.39 -9.63
N PRO A 30 27.19 12.59 -10.89
CA PRO A 30 25.81 12.97 -11.21
C PRO A 30 24.79 11.91 -10.80
N ASP A 31 25.23 10.78 -10.27
CA ASP A 31 24.39 9.68 -9.80
C ASP A 31 24.19 9.68 -8.27
N THR A 32 24.82 10.63 -7.55
CA THR A 32 24.63 10.77 -6.09
C THR A 32 23.31 11.49 -5.81
N PRO A 33 22.41 10.97 -4.97
CA PRO A 33 21.20 11.70 -4.56
C PRO A 33 21.57 13.06 -3.95
N LEU A 34 20.84 14.09 -4.30
CA LEU A 34 21.09 15.46 -3.84
C LEU A 34 21.18 15.55 -2.30
N PHE A 35 20.43 14.74 -1.59
CA PHE A 35 20.45 14.70 -0.13
C PHE A 35 21.75 14.12 0.43
N GLU A 36 22.30 13.08 -0.17
CA GLU A 36 23.63 12.54 0.20
C GLU A 36 24.73 13.56 -0.04
N GLU A 37 24.58 14.31 -1.11
CA GLU A 37 25.52 15.37 -1.47
C GLU A 37 25.43 16.58 -0.51
N LEU A 38 24.22 17.07 -0.22
CA LEU A 38 23.99 18.20 0.66
C LEU A 38 24.39 17.91 2.11
N THR A 39 24.23 16.68 2.57
CA THR A 39 24.53 16.33 3.97
C THR A 39 25.92 15.77 4.18
N ASN A 40 26.73 15.60 3.11
CA ASN A 40 28.04 14.95 3.15
C ASN A 40 28.00 13.56 3.84
N VAL A 41 26.85 12.89 3.83
CA VAL A 41 26.70 11.53 4.36
C VAL A 41 27.35 10.57 3.37
N LYS A 42 28.65 10.48 3.37
CA LYS A 42 29.44 9.71 2.44
C LYS A 42 29.35 8.19 2.64
N LYS A 43 28.66 7.72 3.68
CA LYS A 43 28.61 6.28 3.98
C LYS A 43 27.29 5.91 4.65
N LYS A 44 26.51 5.07 3.99
CA LYS A 44 25.44 4.32 4.66
C LYS A 44 26.07 3.48 5.75
N THR A 45 25.59 3.60 6.98
CA THR A 45 26.03 2.75 8.09
C THR A 45 25.02 1.61 8.23
N ASP A 46 25.48 0.44 8.65
CA ASP A 46 24.53 -0.64 8.94
C ASP A 46 23.62 -0.31 10.12
N LYS A 47 24.07 0.60 11.02
CA LYS A 47 23.39 0.90 12.28
C LYS A 47 22.30 1.98 12.17
N PHE A 48 22.52 3.01 11.33
CA PHE A 48 21.56 4.11 11.20
C PHE A 48 21.59 4.70 9.79
N ASN A 49 20.43 4.73 9.15
CA ASN A 49 20.22 5.39 7.88
C ASN A 49 18.96 6.25 7.97
N LEU A 50 19.06 7.50 7.54
CA LEU A 50 17.96 8.45 7.46
C LEU A 50 17.65 8.76 6.00
N TYR A 51 16.37 8.71 5.63
CA TYR A 51 15.89 9.00 4.29
C TYR A 51 14.80 10.07 4.36
N LEU A 52 14.81 10.96 3.38
CA LEU A 52 13.72 11.87 3.10
C LEU A 52 13.17 11.54 1.72
N ASN A 53 11.90 11.14 1.66
CA ASN A 53 11.21 10.83 0.40
C ASN A 53 10.21 11.96 0.12
N MET A 54 10.31 12.54 -1.07
CA MET A 54 9.43 13.63 -1.51
C MET A 54 8.91 13.36 -2.92
N GLN A 55 7.66 13.73 -3.16
CA GLN A 55 7.05 13.74 -4.48
C GLN A 55 6.13 14.96 -4.57
N GLY A 56 6.40 15.82 -5.52
CA GLY A 56 5.55 16.97 -5.82
C GLY A 56 5.24 17.03 -7.31
N SER A 57 4.17 17.72 -7.66
CA SER A 57 3.73 17.95 -9.05
C SER A 57 3.22 19.36 -9.21
N PHE A 58 3.13 19.78 -10.46
CA PHE A 58 2.21 20.82 -10.89
C PHE A 58 1.05 20.14 -11.63
N ASP A 59 -0.15 20.24 -11.09
CA ASP A 59 -1.34 19.64 -11.66
C ASP A 59 -2.10 20.70 -12.46
N ALA A 60 -2.48 20.38 -13.69
CA ALA A 60 -3.26 21.25 -14.55
C ALA A 60 -4.52 20.52 -15.02
N HIS A 61 -5.67 21.07 -14.70
CA HIS A 61 -6.97 20.49 -15.03
C HIS A 61 -7.58 21.15 -16.25
N PHE A 62 -7.96 20.33 -17.21
CA PHE A 62 -8.58 20.76 -18.46
C PHE A 62 -9.95 20.09 -18.64
N ARG A 63 -10.99 20.90 -18.80
CA ARG A 63 -12.33 20.46 -19.19
C ARG A 63 -12.92 21.56 -20.06
N ASP A 64 -13.02 21.31 -21.36
CA ASP A 64 -13.41 22.33 -22.36
C ASP A 64 -12.54 23.60 -22.31
N GLY A 65 -11.25 23.44 -21.97
CA GLY A 65 -10.25 24.49 -21.74
C GLY A 65 -9.53 24.33 -20.40
N PHE A 66 -8.56 25.19 -20.13
CA PHE A 66 -7.86 25.22 -18.83
C PHE A 66 -8.84 25.67 -17.74
N GLN A 67 -8.92 24.91 -16.65
CA GLN A 67 -9.78 25.21 -15.50
C GLN A 67 -8.95 25.75 -14.34
N GLU A 68 -7.96 25.00 -13.90
CA GLU A 68 -7.13 25.36 -12.75
C GLU A 68 -5.76 24.67 -12.84
N GLY A 69 -4.80 25.18 -12.10
CA GLY A 69 -3.48 24.57 -11.94
C GLY A 69 -2.85 24.98 -10.63
N ASP A 70 -2.29 23.99 -9.94
CA ASP A 70 -1.68 24.16 -8.61
C ASP A 70 -0.45 23.27 -8.40
N PHE A 71 0.36 23.63 -7.41
CA PHE A 71 1.49 22.80 -6.96
C PHE A 71 1.07 21.94 -5.78
N ASN A 72 1.24 20.63 -5.94
CA ASN A 72 0.89 19.65 -4.92
C ASN A 72 2.10 18.91 -4.38
N MET A 73 2.14 18.66 -3.07
CA MET A 73 3.08 17.79 -2.40
C MET A 73 2.38 16.47 -2.05
N HIS A 74 2.49 15.46 -2.92
CA HIS A 74 1.82 14.17 -2.76
C HIS A 74 2.47 13.32 -1.66
N GLN A 75 3.80 13.33 -1.59
CA GLN A 75 4.56 12.56 -0.62
C GLN A 75 5.61 13.42 0.06
N LEU A 76 5.61 13.38 1.39
CA LEU A 76 6.69 13.91 2.21
C LEU A 76 6.87 12.98 3.40
N ARG A 77 7.94 12.18 3.40
CA ARG A 77 8.18 11.13 4.40
C ARG A 77 9.60 11.16 4.92
N ILE A 78 9.74 10.97 6.22
CA ILE A 78 11.00 10.69 6.87
C ILE A 78 11.04 9.20 7.24
N GLU A 79 12.17 8.53 6.99
CA GLU A 79 12.38 7.13 7.33
C GLU A 79 13.75 6.97 7.99
N ALA A 80 13.76 6.36 9.17
CA ALA A 80 14.96 5.93 9.87
C ALA A 80 14.96 4.41 10.00
N LYS A 81 16.05 3.75 9.57
CA LYS A 81 16.20 2.30 9.68
C LYS A 81 17.65 1.89 9.82
N GLY A 82 17.89 0.72 10.41
CA GLY A 82 19.22 0.17 10.58
C GLY A 82 19.24 -1.11 11.38
N ASN A 83 20.43 -1.70 11.48
CA ASN A 83 20.71 -2.90 12.26
C ASN A 83 21.43 -2.48 13.54
N ILE A 84 20.84 -2.76 14.71
CA ILE A 84 21.49 -2.54 16.01
C ILE A 84 22.67 -3.52 16.13
N ASN A 85 22.43 -4.76 15.70
CA ASN A 85 23.42 -5.83 15.58
C ASN A 85 22.99 -6.84 14.49
N ASN A 86 23.65 -8.00 14.38
CA ASN A 86 23.40 -8.98 13.31
C ASN A 86 22.02 -9.65 13.36
N TRP A 87 21.33 -9.58 14.51
CA TRP A 87 20.02 -10.22 14.69
C TRP A 87 18.90 -9.24 15.02
N LEU A 88 19.20 -7.98 15.33
CA LEU A 88 18.21 -6.96 15.73
C LEU A 88 18.27 -5.75 14.81
N SER A 89 17.17 -5.43 14.18
CA SER A 89 16.97 -4.26 13.33
C SER A 89 15.81 -3.41 13.81
N TYR A 90 15.72 -2.19 13.32
CA TYR A 90 14.59 -1.30 13.57
C TYR A 90 14.20 -0.57 12.30
N ARG A 91 12.93 -0.14 12.26
CA ARG A 91 12.39 0.69 11.19
C ARG A 91 11.35 1.65 11.74
N TYR A 92 11.52 2.93 11.41
CA TYR A 92 10.55 3.98 11.64
C TYR A 92 10.32 4.74 10.34
N ARG A 93 9.06 4.99 9.97
CA ARG A 93 8.69 5.83 8.82
C ARG A 93 7.44 6.61 9.13
N GLN A 94 7.48 7.92 8.87
CA GLN A 94 6.39 8.84 9.11
C GLN A 94 6.14 9.74 7.90
N ARG A 95 4.88 9.96 7.58
CA ARG A 95 4.41 10.95 6.62
C ARG A 95 4.28 12.30 7.31
N LEU A 96 5.02 13.30 6.84
CA LEU A 96 4.99 14.64 7.44
C LEU A 96 3.81 15.48 6.96
N ASN A 97 3.14 15.06 5.89
CA ASN A 97 1.94 15.69 5.31
C ASN A 97 0.62 15.00 5.74
N ARG A 98 0.60 14.29 6.85
CA ARG A 98 -0.58 13.63 7.45
C ARG A 98 -0.74 14.04 8.90
N SER A 99 -1.96 13.94 9.41
CA SER A 99 -2.27 14.25 10.81
C SER A 99 -1.48 13.38 11.78
N ASN A 100 -1.01 14.00 12.85
CA ASN A 100 -0.34 13.36 13.99
C ASN A 100 -1.30 13.07 15.16
N ASP A 101 -2.61 13.21 14.97
CA ASP A 101 -3.58 12.87 15.98
C ASP A 101 -3.74 11.34 16.11
N ALA A 102 -3.57 10.83 17.32
CA ALA A 102 -3.69 9.41 17.68
C ALA A 102 -4.97 9.11 18.50
N ASN A 103 -5.78 10.11 18.83
CA ASN A 103 -6.85 9.99 19.82
C ASN A 103 -7.92 8.94 19.50
N SER A 104 -8.11 8.60 18.23
CA SER A 104 -9.09 7.61 17.80
C SER A 104 -8.46 6.29 17.33
N MET A 105 -7.15 6.13 17.47
CA MET A 105 -6.42 4.96 16.96
C MET A 105 -6.33 3.85 18.01
N ILE A 106 -6.60 2.61 17.61
CA ILE A 106 -6.58 1.45 18.53
C ILE A 106 -5.17 1.05 18.98
N ASP A 107 -4.15 1.44 18.25
CA ASP A 107 -2.73 1.19 18.57
C ASP A 107 -2.04 2.40 19.21
N ASN A 108 -2.79 3.47 19.49
CA ASN A 108 -2.31 4.75 20.02
C ASN A 108 -1.21 5.42 19.16
N LEU A 109 -1.12 5.05 17.87
CA LEU A 109 -0.21 5.64 16.91
C LEU A 109 -0.98 6.41 15.84
N PRO A 110 -0.57 7.64 15.48
CA PRO A 110 -1.24 8.40 14.44
C PRO A 110 -1.14 7.72 13.07
N THR A 111 -2.08 8.02 12.18
CA THR A 111 -2.11 7.52 10.79
C THR A 111 -0.93 8.00 9.95
N SER A 112 -0.24 9.05 10.39
CA SER A 112 1.00 9.52 9.76
C SER A 112 2.16 8.52 9.89
N ILE A 113 2.16 7.64 10.90
CA ILE A 113 3.21 6.63 11.09
C ILE A 113 2.88 5.39 10.24
N ASP A 114 3.75 5.09 9.28
CA ASP A 114 3.68 3.88 8.44
C ASP A 114 4.40 2.69 9.10
N TYR A 115 5.59 2.93 9.66
CA TYR A 115 6.39 1.91 10.34
C TYR A 115 6.88 2.42 11.69
N ALA A 116 6.73 1.58 12.71
CA ALA A 116 7.34 1.76 14.03
C ALA A 116 7.51 0.37 14.65
N GLY A 117 8.68 -0.24 14.46
CA GLY A 117 8.87 -1.62 14.89
C GLY A 117 10.31 -2.10 14.84
N ILE A 118 10.47 -3.31 15.34
CA ILE A 118 11.75 -4.02 15.42
C ILE A 118 11.68 -5.32 14.61
N GLY A 119 12.78 -5.62 13.92
CA GLY A 119 12.99 -6.89 13.24
C GLY A 119 14.00 -7.74 14.00
N ILE A 120 13.70 -9.02 14.15
CA ILE A 120 14.53 -10.00 14.82
C ILE A 120 14.84 -11.13 13.84
N GLN A 121 16.11 -11.34 13.54
CA GLN A 121 16.58 -12.51 12.78
C GLN A 121 16.88 -13.64 13.79
N LEU A 122 16.01 -14.65 13.85
CA LEU A 122 16.14 -15.75 14.78
C LEU A 122 17.24 -16.74 14.33
N ASN A 123 17.29 -16.99 13.03
CA ASN A 123 18.32 -17.79 12.35
C ASN A 123 18.21 -17.50 10.83
N ASP A 124 18.94 -18.22 9.98
CA ASP A 124 18.96 -18.01 8.53
C ASP A 124 17.59 -18.22 7.86
N GLN A 125 16.72 -19.02 8.47
CA GLN A 125 15.41 -19.34 7.93
C GLN A 125 14.28 -18.49 8.53
N PHE A 126 14.35 -18.14 9.81
CA PHE A 126 13.26 -17.48 10.53
C PHE A 126 13.57 -16.06 10.91
N SER A 127 12.65 -15.18 10.59
CA SER A 127 12.64 -13.77 11.01
C SER A 127 11.30 -13.39 11.65
N LEU A 128 11.34 -12.39 12.50
CA LEU A 128 10.17 -11.80 13.15
C LEU A 128 10.21 -10.28 12.98
N PHE A 129 9.09 -9.66 12.67
CA PHE A 129 8.93 -8.22 12.79
C PHE A 129 7.74 -7.91 13.71
N ALA A 130 7.97 -7.07 14.71
CA ALA A 130 6.97 -6.66 15.69
C ALA A 130 6.81 -5.14 15.70
N GLY A 131 5.56 -4.67 15.68
CA GLY A 131 5.20 -3.26 15.67
C GLY A 131 4.31 -2.86 14.50
N LYS A 132 4.20 -1.54 14.26
CA LYS A 132 3.43 -1.02 13.12
C LYS A 132 4.19 -1.26 11.83
N GLN A 133 3.52 -1.85 10.86
CA GLN A 133 4.11 -2.33 9.61
C GLN A 133 3.10 -2.37 8.48
N CYS A 134 3.60 -2.49 7.26
CA CYS A 134 2.78 -2.72 6.09
C CYS A 134 2.16 -4.12 6.15
N ALA A 135 0.88 -4.23 5.82
CA ALA A 135 0.23 -5.52 5.65
C ALA A 135 0.85 -6.27 4.46
N ALA A 136 1.03 -7.58 4.58
CA ALA A 136 1.60 -8.42 3.53
C ALA A 136 0.54 -8.86 2.51
N TYR A 137 -0.23 -7.89 2.01
CA TYR A 137 -1.38 -8.15 1.13
C TYR A 137 -1.00 -8.66 -0.27
N GLY A 138 0.28 -8.67 -0.62
CA GLY A 138 0.74 -9.15 -1.93
C GLY A 138 0.48 -8.16 -3.07
N GLY A 139 0.87 -8.59 -4.28
CA GLY A 139 0.90 -7.70 -5.45
C GLY A 139 2.19 -6.89 -5.53
N PHE A 140 2.59 -6.54 -6.75
CA PHE A 140 3.81 -5.77 -6.99
C PHE A 140 3.56 -4.27 -6.84
N GLU A 141 2.37 -3.77 -7.20
CA GLU A 141 2.04 -2.36 -7.00
C GLU A 141 2.10 -1.98 -5.52
N PHE A 142 1.67 -2.89 -4.64
CA PHE A 142 1.68 -2.69 -3.20
C PHE A 142 3.11 -2.54 -2.63
N ASP A 143 4.09 -3.23 -3.22
CA ASP A 143 5.49 -3.21 -2.80
C ASP A 143 6.30 -2.04 -3.39
N LEU A 144 5.75 -1.30 -4.38
CA LEU A 144 6.45 -0.17 -4.99
C LEU A 144 6.71 0.94 -3.97
N ASN A 145 7.81 1.67 -4.15
CA ASN A 145 8.02 2.89 -3.40
C ASN A 145 6.92 3.89 -3.78
N PRO A 146 6.20 4.46 -2.81
CA PRO A 146 5.11 5.41 -3.08
C PRO A 146 5.49 6.61 -3.95
N ILE A 147 6.78 6.98 -4.02
CA ILE A 147 7.24 8.04 -4.92
C ILE A 147 7.23 7.63 -6.40
N ASP A 148 7.17 6.32 -6.69
CA ASP A 148 7.15 5.75 -8.04
C ASP A 148 5.71 5.44 -8.52
N VAL A 149 4.71 5.73 -7.69
CA VAL A 149 3.29 5.46 -7.97
C VAL A 149 2.52 6.77 -8.04
N TYR A 150 2.02 7.11 -9.22
CA TYR A 150 1.22 8.34 -9.42
C TYR A 150 -0.22 8.16 -8.96
N GLN A 151 -0.78 6.98 -9.18
CA GLN A 151 -2.12 6.60 -8.77
C GLN A 151 -2.12 5.12 -8.38
N TYR A 152 -2.62 4.80 -7.19
CA TYR A 152 -2.88 3.43 -6.77
C TYR A 152 -4.22 2.94 -7.31
N CYS A 153 -4.36 1.62 -7.42
CA CYS A 153 -5.67 1.03 -7.63
C CYS A 153 -6.54 1.15 -6.37
N ASP A 154 -7.87 1.09 -6.53
CA ASP A 154 -8.84 1.20 -5.44
C ASP A 154 -8.56 0.18 -4.32
N MET A 155 -8.14 -1.04 -4.69
CA MET A 155 -7.83 -2.08 -3.72
C MET A 155 -6.75 -1.66 -2.74
N ILE A 156 -5.75 -0.90 -3.17
CA ILE A 156 -4.64 -0.42 -2.33
C ILE A 156 -5.01 0.90 -1.64
N ASP A 157 -5.67 1.80 -2.35
CA ASP A 157 -5.91 3.16 -1.87
C ASP A 157 -6.93 3.20 -0.73
N TYR A 158 -7.97 2.36 -0.82
CA TYR A 158 -9.04 2.30 0.17
C TYR A 158 -8.83 1.26 1.28
N MET A 159 -7.71 0.51 1.29
CA MET A 159 -7.40 -0.41 2.38
C MET A 159 -6.55 0.24 3.47
N SER A 160 -6.69 -0.28 4.71
CA SER A 160 -5.76 0.03 5.79
C SER A 160 -4.46 -0.75 5.57
N ASN A 161 -3.41 -0.05 5.15
CA ASN A 161 -2.18 -0.69 4.72
C ASN A 161 -1.12 -0.80 5.83
N PHE A 162 -1.18 0.04 6.86
CA PHE A 162 -0.20 0.08 7.95
C PHE A 162 -0.89 -0.15 9.28
N MET A 163 -0.63 -1.29 9.90
CA MET A 163 -1.28 -1.74 11.14
C MET A 163 -0.26 -2.36 12.08
N THR A 164 -0.57 -2.36 13.37
CA THR A 164 0.30 -2.91 14.40
C THR A 164 0.06 -4.39 14.61
N GLY A 165 1.14 -5.17 14.74
CA GLY A 165 1.11 -6.60 15.02
C GLY A 165 2.44 -7.30 14.79
N LEU A 166 2.37 -8.55 14.33
CA LEU A 166 3.52 -9.44 14.16
C LEU A 166 3.56 -10.00 12.74
N ASN A 167 4.76 -10.15 12.21
CA ASN A 167 5.04 -10.89 10.97
C ASN A 167 6.14 -11.91 11.23
N VAL A 168 5.90 -13.17 10.91
CA VAL A 168 6.89 -14.24 10.92
C VAL A 168 7.23 -14.59 9.49
N GLY A 169 8.48 -14.38 9.12
CA GLY A 169 9.04 -14.77 7.82
C GLY A 169 9.75 -16.11 7.94
N TYR A 170 9.50 -17.00 6.98
CA TYR A 170 10.17 -18.29 6.84
C TYR A 170 10.76 -18.41 5.44
N ASN A 171 12.09 -18.43 5.36
CA ASN A 171 12.81 -18.65 4.10
C ASN A 171 12.93 -20.16 3.86
N ILE A 172 12.09 -20.71 2.96
CA ILE A 172 12.18 -22.12 2.52
C ILE A 172 13.51 -22.33 1.80
N THR A 173 13.86 -21.38 0.94
CA THR A 173 15.14 -21.21 0.27
C THR A 173 15.50 -19.72 0.26
N PRO A 174 16.71 -19.31 -0.13
CA PRO A 174 17.05 -17.89 -0.30
C PRO A 174 16.10 -17.12 -1.24
N ASP A 175 15.48 -17.83 -2.18
CA ASP A 175 14.60 -17.27 -3.21
C ASP A 175 13.10 -17.50 -2.96
N GLN A 176 12.73 -18.20 -1.88
CA GLN A 176 11.34 -18.56 -1.57
C GLN A 176 11.03 -18.26 -0.11
N GLN A 177 10.16 -17.31 0.12
CA GLN A 177 9.77 -16.88 1.47
C GLN A 177 8.27 -17.00 1.68
N LEU A 178 7.88 -17.57 2.80
CA LEU A 178 6.53 -17.49 3.35
C LEU A 178 6.49 -16.48 4.50
N ASN A 179 5.43 -15.69 4.57
CA ASN A 179 5.16 -14.79 5.67
C ASN A 179 3.79 -15.14 6.26
N LEU A 180 3.76 -15.36 7.58
CA LEU A 180 2.53 -15.39 8.36
C LEU A 180 2.45 -14.09 9.15
N GLN A 181 1.45 -13.29 8.85
CA GLN A 181 1.28 -11.98 9.48
C GLN A 181 -0.04 -11.93 10.27
N ILE A 182 0.00 -11.37 11.47
CA ILE A 182 -1.15 -11.14 12.33
C ILE A 182 -1.11 -9.69 12.77
N LEU A 183 -2.05 -8.88 12.28
CA LEU A 183 -2.13 -7.45 12.59
C LEU A 183 -3.51 -7.10 13.14
N ASN A 184 -3.63 -5.91 13.74
CA ASN A 184 -4.94 -5.31 13.98
C ASN A 184 -5.71 -5.23 12.67
N SER A 185 -7.02 -5.47 12.67
CA SER A 185 -7.84 -5.40 11.45
C SER A 185 -8.16 -3.98 11.03
N ARG A 186 -8.00 -2.99 11.90
CA ARG A 186 -8.27 -1.57 11.67
C ARG A 186 -7.34 -0.68 12.48
N ASN A 187 -7.24 0.58 12.10
CA ASN A 187 -6.51 1.61 12.86
C ASN A 187 -7.48 2.44 13.72
N SER A 188 -8.64 2.82 13.18
CA SER A 188 -9.63 3.66 13.83
C SER A 188 -10.59 2.87 14.74
N SER A 189 -11.46 3.58 15.48
CA SER A 189 -12.54 2.96 16.24
C SER A 189 -13.46 2.13 15.35
N PHE A 190 -14.23 1.23 15.95
CA PHE A 190 -15.20 0.40 15.24
C PHE A 190 -16.23 1.26 14.50
N ASP A 191 -16.83 2.20 15.22
CA ASP A 191 -17.91 3.06 14.69
C ASP A 191 -17.41 3.92 13.52
N SER A 192 -16.22 4.50 13.66
CA SER A 192 -15.59 5.27 12.57
C SER A 192 -15.26 4.41 11.36
N THR A 193 -14.82 3.15 11.56
CA THR A 193 -14.43 2.27 10.46
C THR A 193 -15.62 1.78 9.65
N TYR A 194 -16.75 1.47 10.31
CA TYR A 194 -17.93 0.90 9.68
C TYR A 194 -19.10 1.88 9.58
N GLY A 195 -18.86 3.17 9.87
CA GLY A 195 -19.80 4.25 9.67
C GLY A 195 -21.07 4.12 10.52
N ILE A 196 -20.92 3.65 11.78
CA ILE A 196 -22.05 3.46 12.69
C ILE A 196 -22.67 4.81 13.03
N THR A 197 -23.93 4.97 12.69
CA THR A 197 -24.76 6.17 12.94
C THR A 197 -26.18 5.72 13.26
N GLU A 198 -27.03 6.63 13.69
CA GLU A 198 -28.47 6.38 13.78
C GLU A 198 -29.04 6.16 12.36
N ASP A 199 -29.97 5.21 12.23
CA ASP A 199 -30.72 4.99 11.00
C ASP A 199 -31.80 6.08 10.80
N ALA A 200 -32.62 5.97 9.75
CA ALA A 200 -33.67 6.92 9.45
C ALA A 200 -34.78 7.00 10.52
N GLU A 201 -34.91 5.94 11.30
CA GLU A 201 -35.88 5.81 12.42
C GLU A 201 -35.27 6.20 13.77
N GLY A 202 -33.99 6.62 13.82
CA GLY A 202 -33.26 7.01 15.03
C GLY A 202 -32.70 5.83 15.85
N ASN A 203 -32.67 4.63 15.29
CA ASN A 203 -32.08 3.46 15.97
C ASN A 203 -30.59 3.34 15.67
N ILE A 204 -29.84 2.89 16.67
CA ILE A 204 -28.39 2.51 16.48
C ILE A 204 -28.36 1.04 16.07
N PRO A 205 -27.66 0.67 14.98
CA PRO A 205 -27.60 -0.71 14.53
C PRO A 205 -26.92 -1.63 15.57
N ASP A 206 -27.45 -2.86 15.75
CA ASP A 206 -26.85 -3.86 16.66
C ASP A 206 -25.60 -4.53 16.06
N LEU A 207 -24.74 -3.75 15.46
CA LEU A 207 -23.46 -4.20 14.90
C LEU A 207 -22.35 -3.98 15.94
N LYS A 208 -21.66 -5.04 16.33
CA LYS A 208 -20.67 -5.00 17.41
C LYS A 208 -19.29 -5.43 16.94
N SER A 209 -18.29 -4.78 17.49
CA SER A 209 -16.88 -5.17 17.25
C SER A 209 -16.67 -6.66 17.64
N GLY A 210 -15.87 -7.35 16.84
CA GLY A 210 -15.32 -8.65 17.21
C GLY A 210 -14.46 -8.55 18.47
N LYS A 211 -14.36 -9.64 19.24
CA LYS A 211 -13.51 -9.69 20.46
C LYS A 211 -12.02 -9.56 20.15
N MET A 212 -11.60 -10.03 18.99
CA MET A 212 -10.23 -9.99 18.49
C MET A 212 -10.25 -9.47 17.05
N PRO A 213 -10.27 -8.13 16.86
CA PRO A 213 -10.30 -7.53 15.52
C PRO A 213 -8.91 -7.63 14.87
N LEU A 214 -8.59 -8.82 14.36
CA LEU A 214 -7.31 -9.13 13.74
C LEU A 214 -7.49 -9.49 12.27
N VAL A 215 -6.44 -9.25 11.50
CA VAL A 215 -6.23 -9.78 10.16
C VAL A 215 -5.10 -10.81 10.20
N TYR A 216 -5.36 -11.95 9.59
CA TYR A 216 -4.40 -13.03 9.38
C TYR A 216 -4.08 -13.10 7.89
N THR A 217 -2.81 -13.00 7.56
CA THR A 217 -2.35 -13.03 6.16
C THR A 217 -1.26 -14.09 6.01
N LEU A 218 -1.45 -14.96 5.03
CA LEU A 218 -0.41 -15.83 4.49
C LEU A 218 0.06 -15.24 3.17
N ASN A 219 1.36 -14.96 3.06
CA ASN A 219 1.95 -14.39 1.86
C ASN A 219 3.13 -15.27 1.41
N TRP A 220 3.24 -15.49 0.10
CA TRP A 220 4.36 -16.17 -0.54
C TRP A 220 5.06 -15.24 -1.53
N ASN A 221 6.35 -15.06 -1.32
CA ASN A 221 7.24 -14.30 -2.17
C ASN A 221 8.24 -15.26 -2.83
N GLY A 222 8.12 -15.42 -4.13
CA GLY A 222 9.02 -16.25 -4.94
C GLY A 222 9.88 -15.41 -5.87
N ASN A 223 11.13 -15.86 -6.08
CA ASN A 223 12.05 -15.31 -7.04
C ASN A 223 12.64 -16.47 -7.85
N PHE A 224 12.46 -16.44 -9.16
CA PHE A 224 12.94 -17.48 -10.07
C PHE A 224 14.00 -16.86 -10.98
N ASN A 225 15.26 -17.05 -10.62
CA ASN A 225 16.46 -16.56 -11.33
C ASN A 225 16.45 -15.04 -11.59
N ASN A 226 15.79 -14.23 -10.74
CA ASN A 226 15.57 -12.79 -10.94
C ASN A 226 14.84 -12.43 -12.25
N VAL A 227 14.31 -13.41 -12.97
CA VAL A 227 13.55 -13.23 -14.21
C VAL A 227 12.04 -13.19 -13.91
N PHE A 228 11.55 -14.16 -13.17
CA PHE A 228 10.13 -14.21 -12.78
C PHE A 228 10.01 -14.15 -11.25
N LYS A 229 9.09 -13.32 -10.76
CA LYS A 229 8.82 -13.19 -9.33
C LYS A 229 7.34 -13.26 -9.05
N THR A 230 7.00 -13.73 -7.84
CA THR A 230 5.64 -13.81 -7.34
C THR A 230 5.47 -13.03 -6.04
N ARG A 231 4.24 -12.51 -5.82
CA ARG A 231 3.78 -11.87 -4.59
C ARG A 231 2.32 -12.28 -4.38
N TRP A 232 2.12 -13.48 -3.84
CA TRP A 232 0.78 -14.03 -3.65
C TRP A 232 0.38 -13.96 -2.18
N SER A 233 -0.89 -13.69 -1.92
CA SER A 233 -1.39 -13.69 -0.56
C SER A 233 -2.85 -14.11 -0.46
N ALA A 234 -3.19 -14.60 0.72
CA ALA A 234 -4.55 -14.83 1.15
C ALA A 234 -4.72 -14.28 2.58
N SER A 235 -5.77 -13.51 2.80
CA SER A 235 -6.05 -12.90 4.10
C SER A 235 -7.47 -13.14 4.54
N VAL A 236 -7.66 -13.31 5.85
CA VAL A 236 -8.96 -13.24 6.51
C VAL A 236 -8.89 -12.17 7.59
N MET A 237 -9.87 -11.28 7.59
CA MET A 237 -9.95 -10.17 8.52
C MET A 237 -11.27 -10.24 9.28
N ASN A 238 -11.21 -10.22 10.61
CA ASN A 238 -12.39 -10.08 11.43
C ASN A 238 -12.83 -8.61 11.42
N GLU A 239 -13.99 -8.33 10.86
CA GLU A 239 -14.55 -6.99 10.74
C GLU A 239 -15.41 -6.63 11.94
N ALA A 240 -16.43 -7.46 12.19
CA ALA A 240 -17.34 -7.35 13.30
C ALA A 240 -17.67 -8.74 13.86
N LYS A 241 -18.48 -8.81 14.91
CA LYS A 241 -18.97 -10.10 15.43
C LYS A 241 -19.73 -10.82 14.31
N SER A 242 -19.24 -12.00 13.93
CA SER A 242 -19.77 -12.86 12.83
C SER A 242 -19.65 -12.28 11.40
N HIS A 243 -18.87 -11.24 11.22
CA HIS A 243 -18.58 -10.66 9.90
C HIS A 243 -17.08 -10.65 9.62
N ASN A 244 -16.71 -11.10 8.43
CA ASN A 244 -15.33 -11.20 7.99
C ASN A 244 -15.14 -10.60 6.60
N MET A 245 -13.91 -10.20 6.33
CA MET A 245 -13.44 -9.89 4.99
C MET A 245 -12.45 -10.96 4.55
N TYR A 246 -12.52 -11.36 3.31
CA TYR A 246 -11.56 -12.24 2.65
C TYR A 246 -10.87 -11.46 1.54
N TYR A 247 -9.55 -11.57 1.47
CA TYR A 247 -8.76 -10.89 0.47
C TYR A 247 -7.75 -11.85 -0.16
N TYR A 248 -7.58 -11.74 -1.46
CA TYR A 248 -6.65 -12.55 -2.25
C TYR A 248 -5.89 -11.66 -3.22
N ALA A 249 -4.59 -11.88 -3.35
CA ALA A 249 -3.77 -11.24 -4.36
C ALA A 249 -2.86 -12.27 -5.05
N VAL A 250 -2.72 -12.11 -6.37
CA VAL A 250 -1.81 -12.88 -7.21
C VAL A 250 -1.02 -11.89 -8.06
N GLY A 251 0.16 -11.53 -7.58
CA GLY A 251 1.08 -10.64 -8.28
C GLY A 251 2.19 -11.43 -8.98
N ASN A 252 2.46 -11.11 -10.24
CA ASN A 252 3.53 -11.71 -11.02
C ASN A 252 4.33 -10.64 -11.73
N GLU A 253 5.65 -10.69 -11.62
CA GLU A 253 6.59 -9.77 -12.26
C GLU A 253 7.54 -10.53 -13.18
N LEU A 254 7.78 -9.97 -14.35
CA LEU A 254 8.74 -10.46 -15.35
C LEU A 254 9.82 -9.41 -15.60
N ASN A 255 11.10 -9.80 -15.45
CA ASN A 255 12.27 -8.98 -15.69
C ASN A 255 13.08 -9.54 -16.86
N LEU A 256 13.14 -8.82 -17.98
CA LEU A 256 13.85 -9.20 -19.19
C LEU A 256 14.81 -8.08 -19.62
N GLY A 257 15.93 -7.95 -18.91
CA GLY A 257 16.96 -6.96 -19.19
C GLY A 257 16.46 -5.52 -19.12
N LYS A 258 16.10 -4.92 -20.26
CA LYS A 258 15.55 -3.55 -20.30
C LYS A 258 14.08 -3.46 -20.00
N TRP A 259 13.36 -4.58 -20.00
CA TRP A 259 11.92 -4.67 -19.76
C TRP A 259 11.67 -5.19 -18.35
N ASN A 260 10.77 -4.53 -17.65
CA ASN A 260 10.18 -4.99 -16.40
C ASN A 260 8.67 -4.82 -16.52
N ALA A 261 7.92 -5.88 -16.30
CA ALA A 261 6.47 -5.83 -16.35
C ALA A 261 5.88 -6.62 -15.19
N PHE A 262 4.78 -6.12 -14.61
CA PHE A 262 4.01 -6.90 -13.64
C PHE A 262 2.52 -6.86 -13.95
N VAL A 263 1.83 -7.89 -13.45
CA VAL A 263 0.38 -7.96 -13.41
C VAL A 263 -0.03 -8.41 -12.02
N ASP A 264 -0.90 -7.62 -11.38
CA ASP A 264 -1.55 -7.92 -10.12
C ASP A 264 -3.03 -8.18 -10.33
N PHE A 265 -3.52 -9.28 -9.81
CA PHE A 265 -4.93 -9.59 -9.66
C PHE A 265 -5.25 -9.58 -8.16
N MET A 266 -6.22 -8.75 -7.75
CA MET A 266 -6.62 -8.58 -6.36
C MET A 266 -8.14 -8.67 -6.25
N TYR A 267 -8.63 -9.45 -5.30
CA TYR A 267 -10.05 -9.62 -5.04
C TYR A 267 -10.32 -9.57 -3.54
N SER A 268 -11.38 -8.85 -3.14
CA SER A 268 -11.90 -8.93 -1.77
C SER A 268 -13.39 -9.18 -1.77
N LYS A 269 -13.82 -9.97 -0.77
CA LYS A 269 -15.20 -10.11 -0.36
C LYS A 269 -15.32 -9.62 1.08
N GLU A 270 -16.17 -8.64 1.29
CA GLU A 270 -16.33 -7.93 2.55
C GLU A 270 -17.77 -8.12 3.04
N ASP A 271 -17.96 -8.72 4.22
CA ASP A 271 -19.30 -8.84 4.79
C ASP A 271 -19.87 -7.45 5.15
N ILE A 272 -18.99 -6.49 5.46
CA ILE A 272 -19.32 -5.07 5.63
C ILE A 272 -18.37 -4.26 4.75
N ASP A 273 -18.90 -3.35 3.95
CA ASP A 273 -18.12 -2.51 3.03
C ASP A 273 -17.07 -1.67 3.79
N ARG A 274 -15.83 -2.16 3.82
CA ARG A 274 -14.72 -1.51 4.49
C ARG A 274 -14.12 -0.40 3.65
N LYS A 275 -14.08 -0.56 2.33
CA LYS A 275 -13.55 0.44 1.40
C LYS A 275 -14.46 1.65 1.28
N GLY A 276 -15.76 1.47 1.55
CA GLY A 276 -16.75 2.54 1.52
C GLY A 276 -17.19 2.95 0.11
N ILE A 277 -16.68 2.31 -0.95
CA ILE A 277 -17.03 2.68 -2.33
C ILE A 277 -18.49 2.36 -2.61
N ILE A 278 -18.96 1.15 -2.26
CA ILE A 278 -20.37 0.78 -2.39
C ILE A 278 -21.23 1.67 -1.50
N THR A 279 -20.85 1.83 -0.23
CA THR A 279 -21.54 2.67 0.74
C THR A 279 -21.72 4.11 0.25
N ASN A 280 -20.71 4.68 -0.39
CA ASN A 280 -20.80 6.03 -0.95
C ASN A 280 -21.80 6.14 -2.11
N ILE A 281 -22.07 5.03 -2.81
CA ILE A 281 -23.05 4.98 -3.91
C ILE A 281 -24.48 4.77 -3.38
N VAL A 282 -24.66 3.84 -2.43
CA VAL A 282 -26.00 3.41 -1.99
C VAL A 282 -26.46 4.06 -0.68
N GLY A 283 -25.55 4.73 0.04
CA GLY A 283 -25.82 5.30 1.37
C GLY A 283 -25.73 4.27 2.50
N ARG A 284 -26.28 4.62 3.66
CA ARG A 284 -26.31 3.81 4.90
C ARG A 284 -27.74 3.62 5.40
N PRO A 285 -28.58 2.86 4.68
CA PRO A 285 -29.99 2.71 5.09
C PRO A 285 -30.14 2.07 6.48
N GLY A 286 -29.25 1.14 6.85
CA GLY A 286 -29.23 0.51 8.18
C GLY A 286 -28.37 1.23 9.23
N GLY A 287 -27.95 2.47 9.00
CA GLY A 287 -27.08 3.22 9.94
C GLY A 287 -25.65 2.70 10.02
N HIS A 288 -25.19 1.94 9.04
CA HIS A 288 -23.83 1.42 8.91
C HIS A 288 -23.42 1.29 7.44
N ASN A 289 -22.15 0.98 7.17
CA ASN A 289 -21.69 0.71 5.82
C ASN A 289 -22.43 -0.49 5.21
N ALA A 290 -22.63 -0.47 3.89
CA ALA A 290 -23.33 -1.50 3.15
C ALA A 290 -22.79 -2.91 3.42
N PHE A 291 -23.64 -3.92 3.35
CA PHE A 291 -23.24 -5.32 3.49
C PHE A 291 -22.87 -5.95 2.16
N ASP A 292 -22.13 -7.08 2.24
CA ASP A 292 -21.85 -7.99 1.13
C ASP A 292 -21.14 -7.32 -0.07
N ALA A 293 -20.20 -6.43 0.20
CA ALA A 293 -19.40 -5.78 -0.85
C ALA A 293 -18.35 -6.73 -1.45
N GLY A 294 -18.14 -6.61 -2.75
CA GLY A 294 -17.12 -7.35 -3.50
C GLY A 294 -16.32 -6.41 -4.41
N TYR A 295 -15.00 -6.52 -4.37
CA TYR A 295 -14.08 -5.67 -5.13
C TYR A 295 -13.09 -6.50 -5.93
N LEU A 296 -12.85 -6.07 -7.15
CA LEU A 296 -11.83 -6.63 -8.03
C LEU A 296 -10.98 -5.50 -8.58
N SER A 297 -9.65 -5.65 -8.48
CA SER A 297 -8.69 -4.79 -9.17
C SER A 297 -7.72 -5.65 -9.96
N VAL A 298 -7.54 -5.33 -11.23
CA VAL A 298 -6.49 -5.89 -12.09
C VAL A 298 -5.60 -4.77 -12.52
N VAL A 299 -4.31 -4.84 -12.20
CA VAL A 299 -3.32 -3.80 -12.49
C VAL A 299 -2.22 -4.40 -13.32
N ALA A 300 -1.85 -3.74 -14.41
CA ALA A 300 -0.71 -4.09 -15.23
C ALA A 300 0.20 -2.88 -15.44
N LYS A 301 1.50 -3.06 -15.27
CA LYS A 301 2.50 -2.02 -15.56
C LYS A 301 3.64 -2.62 -16.35
N CYS A 302 4.10 -1.92 -17.38
CA CYS A 302 5.25 -2.28 -18.16
C CYS A 302 6.23 -1.10 -18.22
N ASN A 303 7.47 -1.34 -17.84
CA ASN A 303 8.55 -0.37 -17.87
C ASN A 303 9.57 -0.76 -18.96
N TYR A 304 10.09 0.22 -19.67
CA TYR A 304 11.15 0.04 -20.65
C TYR A 304 12.28 1.03 -20.42
N ARG A 305 13.46 0.51 -20.05
CA ARG A 305 14.67 1.31 -19.86
C ARG A 305 15.41 1.44 -21.20
N PHE A 306 15.13 2.49 -21.95
CA PHE A 306 15.75 2.71 -23.26
C PHE A 306 17.17 3.31 -23.17
N LEU A 307 17.48 4.05 -22.09
CA LEU A 307 18.80 4.56 -21.76
C LEU A 307 19.10 4.31 -20.28
N PRO A 308 20.38 4.32 -19.83
CA PRO A 308 20.73 4.05 -18.43
C PRO A 308 20.00 4.92 -17.40
N LYS A 309 19.71 6.19 -17.75
CA LYS A 309 19.02 7.17 -16.88
C LYS A 309 17.57 7.45 -17.28
N TRP A 310 17.05 6.78 -18.30
CA TRP A 310 15.71 7.05 -18.84
C TRP A 310 14.88 5.77 -18.87
N ASN A 311 13.69 5.87 -18.30
CA ASN A 311 12.69 4.82 -18.30
C ASN A 311 11.36 5.38 -18.78
N ALA A 312 10.71 4.68 -19.69
CA ALA A 312 9.31 4.92 -20.06
C ALA A 312 8.46 3.81 -19.45
N PHE A 313 7.26 4.13 -19.06
CA PHE A 313 6.32 3.10 -18.60
C PHE A 313 4.89 3.38 -19.08
N VAL A 314 4.11 2.32 -19.10
CA VAL A 314 2.65 2.37 -19.24
C VAL A 314 2.05 1.54 -18.11
N LYS A 315 0.96 2.04 -17.53
CA LYS A 315 0.18 1.35 -16.51
C LYS A 315 -1.29 1.36 -16.94
N GLY A 316 -1.99 0.26 -16.70
CA GLY A 316 -3.44 0.16 -16.88
C GLY A 316 -4.06 -0.54 -15.67
N MET A 317 -5.29 -0.13 -15.33
CA MET A 317 -6.07 -0.70 -14.24
C MET A 317 -7.50 -0.97 -14.72
N TYR A 318 -8.07 -2.08 -14.26
CA TYR A 318 -9.49 -2.39 -14.39
C TYR A 318 -10.03 -2.72 -13.01
N GLU A 319 -11.13 -2.07 -12.60
CA GLU A 319 -11.63 -2.18 -11.25
C GLU A 319 -13.16 -2.27 -11.23
N THR A 320 -13.67 -3.07 -10.31
CA THR A 320 -15.12 -3.19 -10.09
C THR A 320 -15.46 -3.14 -8.61
N ALA A 321 -16.61 -2.55 -8.32
CA ALA A 321 -17.24 -2.58 -7.00
C ALA A 321 -18.68 -3.14 -7.16
N SER A 322 -19.01 -4.17 -6.41
CA SER A 322 -20.23 -4.93 -6.54
C SER A 322 -20.85 -5.27 -5.18
N VAL A 323 -22.17 -5.47 -5.16
CA VAL A 323 -22.89 -6.10 -4.04
C VAL A 323 -23.09 -7.58 -4.41
N THR A 324 -22.56 -8.47 -3.59
CA THR A 324 -22.56 -9.94 -3.88
C THR A 324 -23.85 -10.62 -3.45
N LYS A 325 -24.61 -10.01 -2.50
CA LYS A 325 -25.89 -10.49 -2.01
C LYS A 325 -26.78 -9.30 -1.67
N ALA A 326 -28.06 -9.36 -2.06
CA ALA A 326 -29.03 -8.32 -1.74
C ALA A 326 -29.35 -8.28 -0.24
N SER A 327 -29.39 -7.08 0.34
CA SER A 327 -29.72 -6.83 1.74
C SER A 327 -30.18 -5.37 1.94
N GLU A 328 -31.04 -5.11 2.91
CA GLU A 328 -31.46 -3.76 3.35
C GLU A 328 -31.93 -2.85 2.19
N GLY A 329 -32.64 -3.41 1.22
CA GLY A 329 -33.12 -2.66 0.05
C GLY A 329 -32.05 -2.43 -1.04
N ILE A 330 -30.82 -2.87 -0.82
CA ILE A 330 -29.73 -2.81 -1.80
C ILE A 330 -29.75 -4.09 -2.64
N GLU A 331 -29.83 -3.96 -3.96
CA GLU A 331 -29.86 -5.11 -4.87
C GLU A 331 -28.45 -5.67 -5.11
N LYS A 332 -28.39 -6.99 -5.42
CA LYS A 332 -27.16 -7.62 -5.92
C LYS A 332 -26.85 -7.09 -7.31
N GLY A 333 -25.58 -6.69 -7.54
CA GLY A 333 -25.16 -6.23 -8.86
C GLY A 333 -23.80 -5.56 -8.85
N ASN A 334 -23.36 -5.14 -10.03
CA ASN A 334 -22.19 -4.30 -10.19
C ASN A 334 -22.60 -2.83 -10.10
N TYR A 335 -21.97 -2.08 -9.20
CA TYR A 335 -22.30 -0.68 -8.93
C TYR A 335 -21.29 0.30 -9.52
N SER A 336 -20.07 -0.15 -9.71
CA SER A 336 -19.02 0.65 -10.34
C SER A 336 -18.10 -0.20 -11.18
N THR A 337 -17.70 0.34 -12.34
CA THR A 337 -16.61 -0.18 -13.16
C THR A 337 -15.77 0.99 -13.59
N SER A 338 -14.48 0.94 -13.31
CA SER A 338 -13.53 1.99 -13.70
C SER A 338 -12.34 1.42 -14.45
N TRP A 339 -11.74 2.29 -15.27
CA TRP A 339 -10.52 2.05 -16.01
C TRP A 339 -9.55 3.19 -15.69
N GLY A 340 -8.37 2.84 -15.19
CA GLY A 340 -7.27 3.78 -14.95
C GLY A 340 -6.10 3.51 -15.91
N TYR A 341 -5.32 4.56 -16.23
CA TYR A 341 -4.13 4.46 -17.09
C TYR A 341 -3.11 5.54 -16.75
#